data_3b5d1bb1bbd52ba94fe5eb762b5d1fc5
#
_entry.id   3b5d1bb1bbd52ba94fe5eb762b5d1fc5
#
_cell.length_a   1.000
_cell.length_b   1.000
_cell.length_c   1.000
_cell.angle_alpha   90.00
_cell.angle_beta   90.00
_cell.angle_gamma   90.00
#
_symmetry.space_group_name_H-M   'P 1'
#
loop_
_entity.id
_entity.type
_entity.pdbx_description
1 polymer ?
#
loop_
_entity_poly.entity_id
_entity_poly.type
_entity_poly.pdbx_seq_one_letter_code
_entity_poly.pdbx_strand_id
1 'polypeptide(L)'
;MRAGIPVKNIEALIDEGGDITVGPVGPIACEATAADGHNALAMLVRRDGETLNALLKRLDKAIARFYDSGETTDEINPPSD
;
A
#
# COMPACT_ATOMS: atom_id res chain seq x y z
N MET A 1 0.37 -24.32 11.51
CA MET A 1 0.16 -23.01 11.14
C MET A 1 0.92 -22.65 9.90
N ARG A 2 0.29 -21.96 9.02
CA ARG A 2 0.92 -21.67 7.83
C ARG A 2 1.43 -20.25 7.85
N ALA A 3 2.55 -20.02 7.26
CA ALA A 3 3.10 -18.71 7.14
C ALA A 3 2.19 -17.83 6.29
N GLY A 4 1.98 -16.62 6.72
CA GLY A 4 1.25 -15.66 5.92
C GLY A 4 2.13 -15.03 4.88
N ILE A 5 1.59 -14.01 4.25
CA ILE A 5 2.33 -13.22 3.28
C ILE A 5 3.41 -12.45 4.03
N PRO A 6 4.62 -12.35 3.46
CA PRO A 6 5.67 -11.56 4.10
C PRO A 6 5.39 -10.07 3.94
N VAL A 7 4.70 -9.50 4.91
CA VAL A 7 4.32 -8.09 4.90
C VAL A 7 4.94 -7.35 6.08
N LYS A 8 6.22 -7.55 6.29
CA LYS A 8 6.91 -6.98 7.43
C LYS A 8 6.94 -5.46 7.43
N ASN A 9 6.90 -4.83 6.28
CA ASN A 9 6.89 -3.37 6.21
C ASN A 9 5.51 -2.84 6.57
N ILE A 10 4.45 -3.55 6.20
CA ILE A 10 3.10 -3.20 6.63
C ILE A 10 3.00 -3.33 8.14
N GLU A 11 3.50 -4.43 8.66
CA GLU A 11 3.46 -4.68 10.10
C GLU A 11 4.21 -3.60 10.86
N ALA A 12 5.41 -3.24 10.40
CA ALA A 12 6.21 -2.21 11.05
C ALA A 12 5.49 -0.86 11.04
N LEU A 13 4.83 -0.52 9.92
CA LEU A 13 4.09 0.72 9.82
C LEU A 13 2.94 0.77 10.83
N ILE A 14 2.20 -0.31 10.93
CA ILE A 14 1.08 -0.38 11.87
C ILE A 14 1.58 -0.31 13.31
N ASP A 15 2.68 -0.98 13.62
CA ASP A 15 3.26 -0.96 14.96
C ASP A 15 3.71 0.44 15.36
N GLU A 16 4.02 1.28 14.39
CA GLU A 16 4.43 2.66 14.66
C GLU A 16 3.26 3.64 14.61
N GLY A 17 2.04 3.15 14.52
CA GLY A 17 0.86 3.99 14.54
C GLY A 17 0.32 4.40 13.19
N GLY A 18 0.85 3.82 12.12
CA GLY A 18 0.33 4.09 10.79
C GLY A 18 -0.92 3.32 10.47
N ASP A 19 -1.49 3.60 9.32
CA ASP A 19 -2.74 3.00 8.86
C ASP A 19 -2.64 2.36 7.50
N ILE A 20 -3.33 1.24 7.36
CA ILE A 20 -3.50 0.55 6.08
C ILE A 20 -4.99 0.47 5.80
N THR A 21 -5.38 0.83 4.59
CA THR A 21 -6.78 0.73 4.17
C THR A 21 -6.84 -0.03 2.85
N VAL A 22 -7.70 -1.03 2.78
CA VAL A 22 -7.88 -1.82 1.57
C VAL A 22 -9.38 -1.95 1.31
N GLY A 23 -9.81 -1.61 0.11
CA GLY A 23 -11.21 -1.74 -0.23
C GLY A 23 -11.66 -0.70 -1.25
N PRO A 24 -12.97 -0.62 -1.48
CA PRO A 24 -13.51 0.34 -2.46
C PRO A 24 -13.44 1.76 -1.95
N VAL A 25 -13.07 2.68 -2.84
CA VAL A 25 -13.02 4.10 -2.53
C VAL A 25 -13.56 4.87 -3.73
N GLY A 26 -14.69 5.56 -3.57
CA GLY A 26 -15.32 6.29 -4.66
C GLY A 26 -15.57 5.39 -5.85
N PRO A 27 -15.14 5.78 -7.05
CA PRO A 27 -15.33 4.94 -8.24
C PRO A 27 -14.33 3.80 -8.35
N ILE A 28 -13.35 3.74 -7.46
CA ILE A 28 -12.31 2.70 -7.49
C ILE A 28 -12.83 1.47 -6.78
N ALA A 29 -12.87 0.33 -7.50
CA ALA A 29 -13.41 -0.90 -6.95
C ALA A 29 -12.59 -1.45 -5.78
N CYS A 30 -11.28 -1.27 -5.83
CA CYS A 30 -10.42 -1.70 -4.74
C CYS A 30 -9.09 -0.96 -4.80
N GLU A 31 -8.73 -0.32 -3.72
CA GLU A 31 -7.42 0.29 -3.61
C GLU A 31 -6.77 -0.14 -2.30
N ALA A 32 -5.47 0.02 -2.22
CA ALA A 32 -4.72 -0.25 -1.00
C ALA A 32 -3.87 0.97 -0.70
N THR A 33 -4.04 1.55 0.48
CA THR A 33 -3.31 2.75 0.87
C THR A 33 -2.57 2.55 2.17
N ALA A 34 -1.46 3.25 2.31
CA ALA A 34 -0.66 3.25 3.53
C ALA A 34 -0.33 4.70 3.89
N ALA A 35 -0.50 5.04 5.15
CA ALA A 35 -0.23 6.38 5.63
C ALA A 35 0.31 6.34 7.05
N ASP A 36 1.12 7.31 7.42
CA ASP A 36 1.71 7.36 8.76
C ASP A 36 1.16 8.50 9.62
N GLY A 37 0.07 9.10 9.21
CA GLY A 37 -0.54 10.20 9.94
C GLY A 37 -0.18 11.56 9.36
N HIS A 38 0.93 11.68 8.70
CA HIS A 38 1.38 12.91 8.07
C HIS A 38 1.52 12.77 6.58
N ASN A 39 1.95 11.59 6.15
CA ASN A 39 2.26 11.33 4.75
C ASN A 39 1.53 10.12 4.25
N ALA A 40 1.07 10.19 3.01
CA ALA A 40 0.62 9.00 2.30
C ALA A 40 1.88 8.36 1.74
N LEU A 41 2.15 7.13 2.12
CA LEU A 41 3.33 6.41 1.66
C LEU A 41 3.07 5.71 0.34
N ALA A 42 1.85 5.20 0.17
CA ALA A 42 1.51 4.46 -1.04
C ALA A 42 0.01 4.48 -1.25
N MET A 43 -0.39 4.59 -2.52
CA MET A 43 -1.79 4.52 -2.91
C MET A 43 -1.84 3.68 -4.18
N LEU A 44 -2.24 2.42 -4.03
CA LEU A 44 -2.24 1.46 -5.13
C LEU A 44 -3.65 1.11 -5.55
N VAL A 45 -3.82 0.81 -6.84
CA VAL A 45 -5.09 0.34 -7.37
C VAL A 45 -4.93 -1.14 -7.72
N ARG A 46 -5.85 -1.96 -7.23
CA ARG A 46 -5.85 -3.38 -7.52
C ARG A 46 -6.03 -3.60 -9.02
N ARG A 47 -5.18 -4.44 -9.59
CA ARG A 47 -5.21 -4.71 -11.02
C ARG A 47 -6.18 -5.84 -11.33
N ASP A 48 -6.64 -5.90 -12.58
CA ASP A 48 -7.47 -7.02 -13.02
C ASP A 48 -6.72 -8.32 -12.83
N GLY A 49 -7.39 -9.27 -12.19
CA GLY A 49 -6.77 -10.57 -11.94
C GLY A 49 -5.77 -10.61 -10.80
N GLU A 50 -5.49 -9.48 -10.20
CA GLU A 50 -4.56 -9.44 -9.07
C GLU A 50 -5.23 -9.97 -7.81
N THR A 51 -4.59 -10.95 -7.16
CA THR A 51 -5.12 -11.45 -5.90
C THR A 51 -4.89 -10.42 -4.81
N LEU A 52 -5.64 -10.53 -3.74
CA LEU A 52 -5.45 -9.65 -2.59
C LEU A 52 -4.05 -9.82 -2.02
N ASN A 53 -3.56 -11.06 -1.98
CA ASN A 53 -2.21 -11.33 -1.50
C ASN A 53 -1.16 -10.61 -2.33
N ALA A 54 -1.33 -10.62 -3.65
CA ALA A 54 -0.39 -9.93 -4.53
C ALA A 54 -0.44 -8.42 -4.33
N LEU A 55 -1.64 -7.87 -4.14
CA LEU A 55 -1.80 -6.45 -3.88
C LEU A 55 -1.11 -6.05 -2.57
N LEU A 56 -1.27 -6.85 -1.52
CA LEU A 56 -0.63 -6.57 -0.24
C LEU A 56 0.90 -6.65 -0.33
N LYS A 57 1.41 -7.58 -1.14
CA LYS A 57 2.86 -7.64 -1.36
C LYS A 57 3.37 -6.40 -2.08
N ARG A 58 2.61 -5.91 -3.06
CA ARG A 58 2.97 -4.67 -3.75
C ARG A 58 2.96 -3.50 -2.78
N LEU A 59 1.95 -3.45 -1.91
CA LEU A 59 1.85 -2.39 -0.92
C LEU A 59 3.04 -2.43 0.03
N ASP A 60 3.43 -3.62 0.47
CA ASP A 60 4.56 -3.79 1.37
C ASP A 60 5.84 -3.26 0.74
N LYS A 61 6.06 -3.56 -0.53
CA LYS A 61 7.22 -3.07 -1.25
C LYS A 61 7.18 -1.55 -1.44
N ALA A 62 5.99 -1.00 -1.66
CA ALA A 62 5.85 0.44 -1.83
C ALA A 62 6.16 1.17 -0.53
N ILE A 63 5.80 0.60 0.60
CA ILE A 63 6.14 1.17 1.91
C ILE A 63 7.66 1.17 2.10
N ALA A 64 8.31 0.03 1.80
CA ALA A 64 9.75 -0.07 1.90
C ALA A 64 10.44 0.97 1.01
N ARG A 65 9.91 1.17 -0.20
CA ARG A 65 10.45 2.15 -1.14
C ARG A 65 10.36 3.56 -0.57
N PHE A 66 9.25 3.89 0.08
CA PHE A 66 9.10 5.20 0.69
C PHE A 66 10.19 5.44 1.75
N TYR A 67 10.42 4.47 2.61
CA TYR A 67 11.41 4.62 3.66
C TYR A 67 12.85 4.59 3.11
N ASP A 68 13.05 3.92 1.99
CA ASP A 68 14.37 3.82 1.39
C ASP A 68 14.74 5.05 0.58
N SER A 69 13.82 5.58 -0.21
CA SER A 69 14.11 6.68 -1.14
C SER A 69 13.24 7.91 -0.97
N GLY A 70 12.25 7.86 -0.10
CA GLY A 70 11.33 8.97 0.09
C GLY A 70 10.27 9.08 -1.00
N GLU A 71 10.18 8.10 -1.89
CA GLU A 71 9.23 8.15 -3.00
C GLU A 71 7.89 7.58 -2.62
N THR A 72 6.83 8.35 -2.82
CA THR A 72 5.46 7.88 -2.66
C THR A 72 5.03 7.20 -3.95
N THR A 73 4.46 6.00 -3.84
CA THR A 73 3.89 5.31 -4.98
C THR A 73 2.41 5.68 -5.05
N ASP A 74 2.01 6.39 -6.10
CA ASP A 74 0.66 6.88 -6.24
C ASP A 74 0.09 6.46 -7.59
N GLU A 75 -0.77 5.43 -7.57
CA GLU A 75 -1.43 4.94 -8.78
C GLU A 75 -2.79 5.58 -9.00
N ILE A 76 -3.23 6.38 -8.04
CA ILE A 76 -4.53 7.04 -8.12
C ILE A 76 -4.42 8.41 -8.77
N ASN A 77 -3.39 9.17 -8.38
CA ASN A 77 -3.14 10.51 -8.92
C ASN A 77 -1.75 10.55 -9.56
N PRO A 78 -1.58 9.90 -10.72
CA PRO A 78 -0.25 9.89 -11.33
C PRO A 78 0.18 11.29 -11.70
N PRO A 79 1.47 11.55 -11.73
CA PRO A 79 1.96 12.88 -12.07
C PRO A 79 1.51 13.27 -13.47
N SER A 80 1.15 14.51 -13.62
CA SER A 80 0.72 15.00 -14.91
C SER A 80 1.91 15.66 -15.61
N ASP A 81 2.04 15.40 -16.87
CA ASP A 81 3.18 15.93 -17.63
C ASP A 81 2.78 17.12 -18.46
#